data_a7e09885c3b8041e6c7cf3e45ac2374d
#
_entry.id   a7e09885c3b8041e6c7cf3e45ac2374d
#
_cell.length_a   1.000
_cell.length_b   1.000
_cell.length_c   1.000
_cell.angle_alpha   90.00
_cell.angle_beta   90.00
_cell.angle_gamma   90.00
#
_symmetry.space_group_name_H-M   'P 1'
#
loop_
_entity.id
_entity.type
_entity.pdbx_description
1 polymer ?
#
loop_
_entity_poly.entity_id
_entity_poly.type
_entity_poly.pdbx_seq_one_letter_code
_entity_poly.pdbx_strand_id
1 'polypeptide(L)'
;PWAVRRGDATDLSWPSHHELLDRAVAAELSSYVANTACQVRLRSRLDEQGRRRPVAVFIHGYLAGTYAVEERIWPLERLDRLGFDTALFTLPFHGLRAVTGTRSSPPFPGRDPAINIETFRQAVCDLRDFLGWLRREGHPAVGLVGMSLGGYTAALTATVDPDLAFLVPVIPLACLVDFAVEQGHLPIGSPS
;
A
#
# COMPACT_ATOMS: atom_id res chain seq x y z
N PRO A 1 15.89 -1.62 4.77
CA PRO A 1 15.11 -2.83 4.45
C PRO A 1 16.02 -4.04 4.24
N TRP A 2 15.50 -5.24 4.53
CA TRP A 2 16.09 -6.49 4.05
C TRP A 2 15.67 -6.71 2.60
N ALA A 3 16.56 -7.24 1.76
CA ALA A 3 16.30 -7.40 0.34
C ALA A 3 16.56 -8.85 -0.09
N VAL A 4 15.61 -9.42 -0.85
CA VAL A 4 15.76 -10.75 -1.46
C VAL A 4 15.53 -10.63 -2.96
N ARG A 5 16.54 -10.96 -3.77
CA ARG A 5 16.43 -10.90 -5.22
C ARG A 5 15.55 -12.04 -5.76
N ARG A 6 14.64 -11.70 -6.67
CA ARG A 6 13.69 -12.61 -7.34
C ARG A 6 13.71 -12.35 -8.85
N GLY A 7 14.66 -12.95 -9.57
CA GLY A 7 14.84 -12.66 -11.00
C GLY A 7 15.25 -11.21 -11.24
N ASP A 8 14.39 -10.46 -11.95
CA ASP A 8 14.53 -9.04 -12.26
C ASP A 8 13.95 -8.11 -11.17
N ALA A 9 13.30 -8.68 -10.17
CA ALA A 9 12.72 -7.96 -9.03
C ALA A 9 13.50 -8.19 -7.74
N THR A 10 13.29 -7.31 -6.77
CA THR A 10 13.79 -7.42 -5.40
C THR A 10 12.63 -7.28 -4.43
N ASP A 11 12.43 -8.29 -3.60
CA ASP A 11 11.47 -8.22 -2.50
C ASP A 11 12.14 -7.52 -1.32
N LEU A 12 11.57 -6.41 -0.90
CA LEU A 12 12.02 -5.58 0.21
C LEU A 12 11.09 -5.80 1.41
N SER A 13 11.69 -5.88 2.60
CA SER A 13 10.95 -5.94 3.86
C SER A 13 11.65 -5.11 4.93
N TRP A 14 10.87 -4.41 5.78
CA TRP A 14 11.35 -3.65 6.93
C TRP A 14 10.26 -3.54 7.99
N PRO A 15 10.61 -3.32 9.28
CA PRO A 15 9.61 -3.11 10.32
C PRO A 15 8.75 -1.89 10.02
N SER A 16 7.46 -1.98 10.24
CA SER A 16 6.58 -0.81 10.24
C SER A 16 6.97 0.12 11.40
N HIS A 17 7.17 1.40 11.12
CA HIS A 17 7.45 2.43 12.14
C HIS A 17 6.17 3.12 12.61
N HIS A 18 5.00 2.56 12.27
CA HIS A 18 3.71 3.09 12.71
C HIS A 18 3.56 2.95 14.23
N GLU A 19 3.25 4.06 14.88
CA GLU A 19 2.90 4.10 16.29
C GLU A 19 1.38 4.10 16.45
N LEU A 20 0.87 3.13 17.19
CA LEU A 20 -0.56 3.02 17.50
C LEU A 20 -0.96 4.10 18.49
N LEU A 21 -1.93 4.93 18.12
CA LEU A 21 -2.46 5.99 18.98
C LEU A 21 -3.66 5.49 19.81
N ASP A 22 -4.51 4.65 19.23
CA ASP A 22 -5.66 4.11 19.93
C ASP A 22 -5.26 2.89 20.76
N ARG A 23 -5.21 3.09 22.09
CA ARG A 23 -4.85 2.05 23.05
C ARG A 23 -5.88 0.92 23.13
N ALA A 24 -7.13 1.17 22.75
CA ALA A 24 -8.19 0.17 22.82
C ALA A 24 -7.95 -0.98 21.84
N VAL A 25 -7.40 -0.67 20.64
CA VAL A 25 -7.13 -1.66 19.59
C VAL A 25 -5.65 -2.05 19.51
N ALA A 26 -4.78 -1.41 20.29
CA ALA A 26 -3.34 -1.62 20.21
C ALA A 26 -2.93 -3.07 20.48
N ALA A 27 -3.52 -3.71 21.50
CA ALA A 27 -3.23 -5.09 21.85
C ALA A 27 -3.62 -6.06 20.72
N GLU A 28 -4.77 -5.85 20.11
CA GLU A 28 -5.24 -6.64 18.97
C GLU A 28 -4.32 -6.45 17.76
N LEU A 29 -4.10 -5.21 17.33
CA LEU A 29 -3.28 -4.91 16.16
C LEU A 29 -1.84 -5.41 16.32
N SER A 30 -1.26 -5.31 17.52
CA SER A 30 0.10 -5.82 17.81
C SER A 30 0.19 -7.35 17.78
N SER A 31 -0.92 -8.06 17.93
CA SER A 31 -0.95 -9.52 17.85
C SER A 31 -0.75 -10.06 16.43
N TYR A 32 -0.98 -9.25 15.41
CA TYR A 32 -0.84 -9.63 14.00
C TYR A 32 0.61 -9.48 13.52
N VAL A 33 1.47 -10.44 13.89
CA VAL A 33 2.93 -10.40 13.64
C VAL A 33 3.27 -10.15 12.16
N ALA A 34 2.57 -10.82 11.22
CA ALA A 34 2.81 -10.62 9.79
C ALA A 34 2.58 -9.17 9.32
N ASN A 35 1.72 -8.43 10.04
CA ASN A 35 1.39 -7.05 9.72
C ASN A 35 2.40 -6.03 10.27
N THR A 36 3.32 -6.44 11.14
CA THR A 36 4.37 -5.56 11.70
C THR A 36 5.50 -5.26 10.73
N ALA A 37 5.55 -5.93 9.58
CA ALA A 37 6.55 -5.72 8.55
C ALA A 37 5.93 -5.20 7.25
N CYS A 38 6.52 -4.14 6.71
CA CYS A 38 6.21 -3.66 5.37
C CYS A 38 6.77 -4.63 4.33
N GLN A 39 6.08 -4.73 3.19
CA GLN A 39 6.44 -5.62 2.09
C GLN A 39 6.27 -4.89 0.76
N VAL A 40 7.32 -4.90 -0.06
CA VAL A 40 7.32 -4.30 -1.40
C VAL A 40 8.09 -5.19 -2.36
N ARG A 41 7.59 -5.37 -3.57
CA ARG A 41 8.37 -5.91 -4.69
C ARG A 41 8.78 -4.77 -5.60
N LEU A 42 10.08 -4.53 -5.72
CA LEU A 42 10.67 -3.47 -6.54
C LEU A 42 11.35 -4.06 -7.77
N ARG A 43 10.99 -3.56 -8.95
CA ARG A 43 11.74 -3.74 -10.19
C ARG A 43 12.45 -2.44 -10.52
N SER A 44 13.76 -2.42 -10.33
CA SER A 44 14.58 -1.22 -10.54
C SER A 44 15.86 -1.57 -11.26
N ARG A 45 16.22 -0.71 -12.22
CA ARG A 45 17.47 -0.77 -12.96
C ARG A 45 17.99 0.65 -13.25
N LEU A 46 19.23 0.74 -13.62
CA LEU A 46 19.78 2.00 -14.09
C LEU A 46 19.41 2.24 -15.56
N ASP A 47 19.34 3.51 -15.97
CA ASP A 47 19.21 3.89 -17.37
C ASP A 47 20.54 3.67 -18.13
N GLU A 48 20.56 3.97 -19.42
CA GLU A 48 21.76 3.83 -20.26
C GLU A 48 22.94 4.71 -19.83
N GLN A 49 22.65 5.77 -19.05
CA GLN A 49 23.66 6.68 -18.49
C GLN A 49 24.04 6.31 -17.05
N GLY A 50 23.58 5.16 -16.53
CA GLY A 50 23.88 4.72 -15.17
C GLY A 50 23.12 5.46 -14.08
N ARG A 51 22.00 6.14 -14.39
CA ARG A 51 21.19 6.92 -13.44
C ARG A 51 19.96 6.12 -13.00
N ARG A 52 19.45 6.45 -11.81
CA ARG A 52 18.16 5.94 -11.34
C ARG A 52 17.01 6.47 -12.21
N ARG A 53 16.00 5.65 -12.41
CA ARG A 53 14.81 5.94 -13.19
C ARG A 53 13.67 6.44 -12.28
N PRO A 54 12.67 7.20 -12.79
CA PRO A 54 11.47 7.50 -12.04
C PRO A 54 10.73 6.22 -11.65
N VAL A 55 10.01 6.24 -10.51
CA VAL A 55 9.29 5.08 -9.97
C VAL A 55 7.79 5.32 -9.95
N ALA A 56 7.04 4.34 -10.45
CA ALA A 56 5.61 4.20 -10.21
C ALA A 56 5.36 3.14 -9.13
N VAL A 57 4.80 3.55 -7.99
CA VAL A 57 4.43 2.66 -6.90
C VAL A 57 2.96 2.29 -7.02
N PHE A 58 2.68 1.00 -7.20
CA PHE A 58 1.35 0.44 -7.35
C PHE A 58 0.82 -0.05 -6.02
N ILE A 59 -0.44 0.29 -5.72
CA ILE A 59 -1.15 -0.10 -4.50
C ILE A 59 -2.43 -0.82 -4.91
N HIS A 60 -2.54 -2.08 -4.50
CA HIS A 60 -3.62 -2.98 -4.87
C HIS A 60 -4.96 -2.65 -4.20
N GLY A 61 -6.04 -3.27 -4.69
CA GLY A 61 -7.38 -3.20 -4.10
C GLY A 61 -7.60 -4.18 -2.95
N TYR A 62 -8.81 -4.17 -2.39
CA TYR A 62 -9.24 -5.12 -1.36
C TYR A 62 -9.16 -6.56 -1.86
N LEU A 63 -8.80 -7.51 -1.00
CA LEU A 63 -8.58 -8.94 -1.28
C LEU A 63 -7.48 -9.26 -2.30
N ALA A 64 -6.68 -8.29 -2.68
CA ALA A 64 -5.55 -8.41 -3.61
C ALA A 64 -4.20 -8.35 -2.87
N GLY A 65 -3.09 -8.04 -3.56
CA GLY A 65 -1.76 -7.88 -2.94
C GLY A 65 -0.86 -9.10 -3.04
N THR A 66 -1.27 -10.14 -3.81
CA THR A 66 -0.38 -11.24 -4.17
C THR A 66 0.45 -10.85 -5.39
N TYR A 67 1.77 -10.75 -5.26
CA TYR A 67 2.65 -10.25 -6.32
C TYR A 67 2.45 -10.92 -7.68
N ALA A 68 2.27 -12.25 -7.71
CA ALA A 68 2.05 -12.97 -8.97
C ALA A 68 0.75 -12.55 -9.69
N VAL A 69 -0.24 -12.05 -8.96
CA VAL A 69 -1.49 -11.51 -9.52
C VAL A 69 -1.28 -10.07 -9.93
N GLU A 70 -0.68 -9.26 -9.07
CA GLU A 70 -0.41 -7.84 -9.32
C GLU A 70 0.47 -7.63 -10.57
N GLU A 71 1.48 -8.48 -10.75
CA GLU A 71 2.36 -8.45 -11.94
C GLU A 71 1.63 -8.70 -13.26
N ARG A 72 0.44 -9.34 -13.23
CA ARG A 72 -0.40 -9.56 -14.41
C ARG A 72 -1.42 -8.47 -14.65
N ILE A 73 -1.88 -7.81 -13.57
CA ILE A 73 -2.90 -6.77 -13.63
C ILE A 73 -2.30 -5.44 -14.09
N TRP A 74 -1.14 -5.08 -13.53
CA TRP A 74 -0.51 -3.80 -13.80
C TRP A 74 0.34 -3.83 -15.07
N PRO A 75 0.41 -2.73 -15.84
CA PRO A 75 1.15 -2.67 -17.11
C PRO A 75 2.67 -2.47 -16.89
N LEU A 76 3.29 -3.31 -16.03
CA LEU A 76 4.67 -3.12 -15.55
C LEU A 76 5.68 -3.12 -16.70
N GLU A 77 5.56 -4.05 -17.65
CA GLU A 77 6.46 -4.12 -18.81
C GLU A 77 6.34 -2.90 -19.74
N ARG A 78 5.13 -2.33 -19.85
CA ARG A 78 4.93 -1.12 -20.63
C ARG A 78 5.61 0.06 -19.97
N LEU A 79 5.51 0.21 -18.67
CA LEU A 79 6.18 1.27 -17.90
C LEU A 79 7.69 1.10 -17.94
N ASP A 80 8.18 -0.11 -17.86
CA ASP A 80 9.61 -0.39 -17.99
C ASP A 80 10.15 0.09 -19.34
N ARG A 81 9.45 -0.18 -20.45
CA ARG A 81 9.81 0.33 -21.80
C ARG A 81 9.74 1.86 -21.91
N LEU A 82 8.89 2.51 -21.10
CA LEU A 82 8.80 3.97 -21.02
C LEU A 82 9.85 4.60 -20.09
N GLY A 83 10.73 3.80 -19.51
CA GLY A 83 11.81 4.30 -18.67
C GLY A 83 11.44 4.44 -17.19
N PHE A 84 10.37 3.81 -16.72
CA PHE A 84 10.01 3.78 -15.30
C PHE A 84 10.49 2.50 -14.62
N ASP A 85 10.91 2.64 -13.38
CA ASP A 85 10.94 1.55 -12.41
C ASP A 85 9.54 1.36 -11.81
N THR A 86 9.26 0.17 -11.29
CA THR A 86 7.95 -0.14 -10.74
C THR A 86 8.06 -0.82 -9.38
N ALA A 87 7.17 -0.47 -8.45
CA ALA A 87 7.08 -1.10 -7.15
C ALA A 87 5.65 -1.54 -6.86
N LEU A 88 5.48 -2.75 -6.33
CA LEU A 88 4.21 -3.28 -5.85
C LEU A 88 4.21 -3.22 -4.32
N PHE A 89 3.44 -2.30 -3.76
CA PHE A 89 3.32 -2.11 -2.31
C PHE A 89 2.20 -2.97 -1.76
N THR A 90 2.47 -3.72 -0.68
CA THR A 90 1.47 -4.55 -0.01
C THR A 90 0.84 -3.80 1.15
N LEU A 91 -0.47 -3.57 1.07
CA LEU A 91 -1.26 -2.96 2.16
C LEU A 91 -1.25 -3.84 3.42
N PRO A 92 -1.42 -3.23 4.61
CA PRO A 92 -1.63 -3.99 5.84
C PRO A 92 -2.73 -5.05 5.69
N PHE A 93 -2.56 -6.20 6.31
CA PHE A 93 -3.46 -7.35 6.30
C PHE A 93 -3.71 -8.02 4.94
N HIS A 94 -2.94 -7.66 3.90
CA HIS A 94 -3.05 -8.25 2.58
C HIS A 94 -1.75 -8.97 2.14
N GLY A 95 -1.86 -9.86 1.15
CA GLY A 95 -0.71 -10.56 0.58
C GLY A 95 0.19 -11.20 1.64
N LEU A 96 1.47 -10.84 1.67
CA LEU A 96 2.45 -11.35 2.65
C LEU A 96 2.23 -10.81 4.08
N ARG A 97 1.39 -9.80 4.25
CA ARG A 97 1.02 -9.22 5.54
C ARG A 97 -0.31 -9.79 6.07
N ALA A 98 -0.93 -10.72 5.33
CA ALA A 98 -2.20 -11.33 5.73
C ALA A 98 -2.07 -12.19 6.98
N VAL A 99 -3.16 -12.29 7.72
CA VAL A 99 -3.25 -13.20 8.87
C VAL A 99 -3.20 -14.63 8.37
N THR A 100 -2.19 -15.38 8.79
CA THR A 100 -2.01 -16.78 8.39
C THR A 100 -2.99 -17.70 9.13
N GLY A 101 -3.48 -18.72 8.43
CA GLY A 101 -4.32 -19.78 9.06
C GLY A 101 -5.80 -19.46 9.13
N THR A 102 -6.25 -18.30 8.66
CA THR A 102 -7.69 -17.97 8.59
C THR A 102 -8.16 -17.95 7.13
N ARG A 103 -9.36 -18.51 6.89
CA ARG A 103 -10.09 -18.34 5.62
C ARG A 103 -11.02 -17.13 5.65
N SER A 104 -11.00 -16.35 6.74
CA SER A 104 -11.80 -15.15 6.90
C SER A 104 -11.25 -14.00 6.06
N SER A 105 -12.12 -13.06 5.71
CA SER A 105 -11.73 -11.80 5.10
C SER A 105 -10.69 -11.09 5.97
N PRO A 106 -9.76 -10.31 5.37
CA PRO A 106 -8.84 -9.49 6.14
C PRO A 106 -9.59 -8.61 7.16
N PRO A 107 -9.03 -8.35 8.34
CA PRO A 107 -9.65 -7.43 9.30
C PRO A 107 -9.65 -5.97 8.81
N PHE A 108 -9.03 -5.69 7.68
CA PHE A 108 -8.93 -4.36 7.08
C PHE A 108 -9.21 -4.38 5.56
N PRO A 109 -10.07 -3.48 5.08
CA PRO A 109 -11.07 -2.73 5.85
C PRO A 109 -12.11 -3.67 6.46
N GLY A 110 -12.45 -3.42 7.73
CA GLY A 110 -13.35 -4.25 8.51
C GLY A 110 -14.48 -3.45 9.14
N ARG A 111 -15.20 -4.09 10.08
CA ARG A 111 -16.36 -3.48 10.76
C ARG A 111 -15.97 -2.52 11.88
N ASP A 112 -14.78 -2.64 12.45
CA ASP A 112 -14.32 -1.79 13.53
C ASP A 112 -13.69 -0.52 12.97
N PRO A 113 -14.29 0.67 13.20
CA PRO A 113 -13.75 1.94 12.71
C PRO A 113 -12.37 2.28 13.29
N ALA A 114 -12.11 1.92 14.56
CA ALA A 114 -10.83 2.20 15.22
C ALA A 114 -9.69 1.39 14.56
N ILE A 115 -9.93 0.10 14.29
CA ILE A 115 -9.01 -0.75 13.53
C ILE A 115 -8.77 -0.18 12.13
N ASN A 116 -9.83 0.25 11.44
CA ASN A 116 -9.71 0.83 10.10
C ASN A 116 -8.86 2.10 10.11
N ILE A 117 -9.12 3.03 11.05
CA ILE A 117 -8.36 4.29 11.16
C ILE A 117 -6.89 4.00 11.44
N GLU A 118 -6.57 3.17 12.44
CA GLU A 118 -5.19 2.82 12.76
C GLU A 118 -4.48 2.12 11.60
N THR A 119 -5.19 1.27 10.88
CA THR A 119 -4.60 0.54 9.74
C THR A 119 -4.38 1.44 8.53
N PHE A 120 -5.26 2.42 8.24
CA PHE A 120 -4.99 3.44 7.22
C PHE A 120 -3.79 4.32 7.61
N ARG A 121 -3.69 4.71 8.88
CA ARG A 121 -2.53 5.45 9.38
C ARG A 121 -1.24 4.64 9.19
N GLN A 122 -1.27 3.34 9.52
CA GLN A 122 -0.15 2.44 9.27
C GLN A 122 0.19 2.38 7.78
N ALA A 123 -0.79 2.20 6.91
CA ALA A 123 -0.56 2.13 5.47
C ALA A 123 0.10 3.41 4.92
N VAL A 124 -0.37 4.58 5.37
CA VAL A 124 0.22 5.88 4.97
C VAL A 124 1.63 6.06 5.53
N CYS A 125 1.87 5.70 6.79
CA CYS A 125 3.19 5.76 7.42
C CYS A 125 4.19 4.89 6.66
N ASP A 126 3.86 3.60 6.46
CA ASP A 126 4.69 2.63 5.77
C ASP A 126 4.99 3.06 4.33
N LEU A 127 3.98 3.62 3.65
CA LEU A 127 4.13 4.10 2.27
C LEU A 127 5.06 5.30 2.22
N ARG A 128 4.91 6.28 3.12
CA ARG A 128 5.81 7.43 3.20
C ARG A 128 7.26 7.04 3.51
N ASP A 129 7.47 6.07 4.39
CA ASP A 129 8.80 5.52 4.66
C ASP A 129 9.44 4.96 3.38
N PHE A 130 8.66 4.21 2.60
CA PHE A 130 9.13 3.67 1.33
C PHE A 130 9.42 4.76 0.29
N LEU A 131 8.53 5.74 0.14
CA LEU A 131 8.73 6.88 -0.78
C LEU A 131 9.98 7.69 -0.39
N GLY A 132 10.16 7.96 0.89
CA GLY A 132 11.36 8.61 1.41
C GLY A 132 12.64 7.80 1.15
N TRP A 133 12.57 6.48 1.26
CA TRP A 133 13.68 5.60 0.93
C TRP A 133 14.01 5.67 -0.57
N LEU A 134 13.03 5.58 -1.48
CA LEU A 134 13.24 5.70 -2.93
C LEU A 134 13.93 7.01 -3.31
N ARG A 135 13.53 8.13 -2.70
CA ARG A 135 14.16 9.44 -2.93
C ARG A 135 15.62 9.46 -2.46
N ARG A 136 15.92 8.85 -1.30
CA ARG A 136 17.30 8.70 -0.79
C ARG A 136 18.16 7.78 -1.68
N GLU A 137 17.56 6.78 -2.33
CA GLU A 137 18.25 5.95 -3.32
C GLU A 137 18.52 6.67 -4.65
N GLY A 138 18.07 7.93 -4.78
CA GLY A 138 18.34 8.78 -5.94
C GLY A 138 17.35 8.65 -7.08
N HIS A 139 16.16 8.09 -6.86
CA HIS A 139 15.10 8.10 -7.88
C HIS A 139 14.61 9.53 -8.12
N PRO A 140 14.64 10.04 -9.37
CA PRO A 140 14.41 11.47 -9.66
C PRO A 140 12.96 11.90 -9.48
N ALA A 141 12.02 10.96 -9.57
CA ALA A 141 10.60 11.20 -9.38
C ALA A 141 9.93 9.93 -8.86
N VAL A 142 8.99 10.09 -7.93
CA VAL A 142 8.21 8.99 -7.37
C VAL A 142 6.74 9.36 -7.40
N GLY A 143 5.89 8.46 -7.92
CA GLY A 143 4.45 8.66 -7.97
C GLY A 143 3.67 7.42 -7.54
N LEU A 144 2.38 7.61 -7.28
CA LEU A 144 1.48 6.57 -6.81
C LEU A 144 0.42 6.23 -7.86
N VAL A 145 0.14 4.96 -8.01
CA VAL A 145 -0.97 4.41 -8.79
C VAL A 145 -1.73 3.45 -7.88
N GLY A 146 -2.95 3.77 -7.51
CA GLY A 146 -3.71 2.95 -6.58
C GLY A 146 -5.07 2.56 -7.12
N MET A 147 -5.49 1.30 -6.92
CA MET A 147 -6.81 0.83 -7.34
C MET A 147 -7.73 0.63 -6.15
N SER A 148 -8.97 1.11 -6.24
CA SER A 148 -10.02 0.93 -5.21
C SER A 148 -9.52 1.34 -3.81
N LEU A 149 -9.38 0.40 -2.87
CA LEU A 149 -8.76 0.62 -1.54
C LEU A 149 -7.37 1.26 -1.65
N GLY A 150 -6.54 0.78 -2.59
CA GLY A 150 -5.23 1.35 -2.88
C GLY A 150 -5.32 2.77 -3.42
N GLY A 151 -6.34 3.09 -4.22
CA GLY A 151 -6.61 4.44 -4.71
C GLY A 151 -6.96 5.40 -3.59
N TYR A 152 -7.78 4.97 -2.64
CA TYR A 152 -8.09 5.74 -1.44
C TYR A 152 -6.83 5.97 -0.57
N THR A 153 -6.05 4.91 -0.34
CA THR A 153 -4.78 5.00 0.42
C THR A 153 -3.78 5.94 -0.25
N ALA A 154 -3.66 5.87 -1.59
CA ALA A 154 -2.80 6.76 -2.36
C ALA A 154 -3.24 8.23 -2.21
N ALA A 155 -4.55 8.50 -2.26
CA ALA A 155 -5.10 9.83 -2.07
C ALA A 155 -4.84 10.36 -0.66
N LEU A 156 -5.05 9.54 0.39
CA LEU A 156 -4.68 9.90 1.76
C LEU A 156 -3.18 10.24 1.88
N THR A 157 -2.32 9.42 1.27
CA THR A 157 -0.87 9.68 1.29
C THR A 157 -0.52 11.01 0.64
N ALA A 158 -1.16 11.34 -0.49
CA ALA A 158 -0.92 12.60 -1.19
C ALA A 158 -1.30 13.85 -0.36
N THR A 159 -2.21 13.72 0.62
CA THR A 159 -2.53 14.84 1.52
C THR A 159 -1.39 15.21 2.50
N VAL A 160 -0.45 14.30 2.71
CA VAL A 160 0.64 14.43 3.68
C VAL A 160 2.04 14.24 3.08
N ASP A 161 2.14 14.01 1.77
CA ASP A 161 3.40 13.90 1.03
C ASP A 161 3.34 14.82 -0.21
N PRO A 162 3.79 16.08 -0.10
CA PRO A 162 3.73 17.04 -1.20
C PRO A 162 4.75 16.78 -2.32
N ASP A 163 5.72 15.89 -2.10
CA ASP A 163 6.80 15.61 -3.06
C ASP A 163 6.46 14.48 -4.04
N LEU A 164 5.19 14.10 -4.14
CA LEU A 164 4.74 13.15 -5.15
C LEU A 164 4.75 13.80 -6.54
N ALA A 165 5.41 13.13 -7.49
CA ALA A 165 5.47 13.60 -8.89
C ALA A 165 4.12 13.43 -9.60
N PHE A 166 3.34 12.41 -9.24
CA PHE A 166 2.00 12.16 -9.78
C PHE A 166 1.19 11.25 -8.84
N LEU A 167 -0.12 11.33 -8.99
CA LEU A 167 -1.11 10.46 -8.33
C LEU A 167 -2.14 10.01 -9.35
N VAL A 168 -2.33 8.68 -9.46
CA VAL A 168 -3.34 8.07 -10.34
C VAL A 168 -4.25 7.15 -9.52
N PRO A 169 -5.36 7.66 -8.99
CA PRO A 169 -6.37 6.85 -8.32
C PRO A 169 -7.26 6.19 -9.38
N VAL A 170 -7.22 4.87 -9.45
CA VAL A 170 -8.04 4.06 -10.36
C VAL A 170 -9.25 3.57 -9.59
N ILE A 171 -10.47 3.93 -10.01
CA ILE A 171 -11.75 3.59 -9.34
C ILE A 171 -11.63 3.66 -7.80
N PRO A 172 -11.17 4.79 -7.21
CA PRO A 172 -10.92 4.88 -5.78
C PRO A 172 -12.24 4.76 -5.01
N LEU A 173 -12.15 4.26 -3.76
CA LEU A 173 -13.23 4.47 -2.80
C LEU A 173 -13.34 5.99 -2.55
N ALA A 174 -14.50 6.58 -2.89
CA ALA A 174 -14.69 8.02 -2.69
C ALA A 174 -15.00 8.35 -1.23
N CYS A 175 -15.80 7.50 -0.57
CA CYS A 175 -16.15 7.62 0.83
C CYS A 175 -16.22 6.23 1.48
N LEU A 176 -15.41 6.01 2.51
CA LEU A 176 -15.40 4.74 3.23
C LEU A 176 -16.69 4.52 4.04
N VAL A 177 -17.29 5.59 4.55
CA VAL A 177 -18.53 5.53 5.32
C VAL A 177 -19.70 5.14 4.41
N ASP A 178 -19.84 5.79 3.26
CA ASP A 178 -20.88 5.47 2.29
C ASP A 178 -20.75 4.02 1.81
N PHE A 179 -19.53 3.59 1.50
CA PHE A 179 -19.26 2.21 1.12
C PHE A 179 -19.67 1.23 2.24
N ALA A 180 -19.33 1.52 3.51
CA ALA A 180 -19.70 0.68 4.64
C ALA A 180 -21.22 0.61 4.86
N VAL A 181 -21.93 1.71 4.64
CA VAL A 181 -23.41 1.77 4.68
C VAL A 181 -24.01 0.95 3.54
N GLU A 182 -23.55 1.13 2.31
CA GLU A 182 -24.03 0.39 1.13
C GLU A 182 -23.82 -1.12 1.25
N GLN A 183 -22.70 -1.53 1.89
CA GLN A 183 -22.41 -2.94 2.16
C GLN A 183 -23.12 -3.49 3.41
N GLY A 184 -23.94 -2.69 4.10
CA GLY A 184 -24.69 -3.10 5.30
C GLY A 184 -23.78 -3.30 6.53
N HIS A 185 -22.58 -2.73 6.53
CA HIS A 185 -21.66 -2.80 7.68
C HIS A 185 -21.96 -1.73 8.73
N LEU A 186 -22.57 -0.63 8.32
CA LEU A 186 -23.06 0.43 9.20
C LEU A 186 -24.57 0.62 8.98
N PRO A 187 -25.35 0.89 10.04
CA PRO A 187 -26.75 1.24 9.88
C PRO A 187 -26.89 2.58 9.14
N ILE A 188 -27.92 2.69 8.32
CA ILE A 188 -28.30 3.98 7.73
C ILE A 188 -28.70 4.87 8.90
N GLY A 189 -27.90 5.87 9.24
CA GLY A 189 -28.23 6.83 10.28
C GLY A 189 -29.51 7.54 9.94
N SER A 190 -30.52 7.49 10.81
CA SER A 190 -31.64 8.42 10.71
C SER A 190 -31.06 9.82 10.84
N PRO A 191 -31.37 10.76 9.94
CA PRO A 191 -30.93 12.13 10.10
C PRO A 191 -31.52 12.67 11.41
N SER A 192 -30.65 13.08 12.32
CA SER A 192 -31.00 13.80 13.56
C SER A 192 -31.35 15.23 13.25
#